data_e676631a0295a4279e21e40f6c1fcb72
#
_entry.id   e676631a0295a4279e21e40f6c1fcb72
#
_cell.length_a   1.000
_cell.length_b   1.000
_cell.length_c   1.000
_cell.angle_alpha   90.00
_cell.angle_beta   90.00
_cell.angle_gamma   90.00
#
_symmetry.space_group_name_H-M   'P 1'
#
loop_
_entity.id
_entity.type
_entity.pdbx_description
1 polymer ?
#
loop_
_entity_poly.entity_id
_entity_poly.type
_entity_poly.pdbx_seq_one_letter_code
_entity_poly.pdbx_strand_id
1 'polypeptide(L)'
;MTVTVSRRDALVLGGVAAVAFAIGSASPAFAKNDSAELIKAFTGGKEPATGKITLDLPEIAENGNTVPLAFSVDSPMTEADHVTDVLIVAEGNPRGGVATFHFSPASGVAEASTRIRLAGTQNVIAIAKTNDGAVFMDTKQVKVTIGGCGG
;
A
#
# COMPACT_ATOMS: atom_id res chain seq x y z
N MET A 1 -5.66 61.93 25.79
CA MET A 1 -6.81 61.00 25.92
C MET A 1 -6.26 59.62 26.31
N THR A 2 -6.43 59.27 27.56
CA THR A 2 -6.02 57.92 28.08
C THR A 2 -7.21 56.99 27.94
N VAL A 3 -7.09 56.00 27.06
CA VAL A 3 -8.09 54.94 26.89
C VAL A 3 -7.88 53.90 28.00
N THR A 4 -8.79 53.88 28.97
CA THR A 4 -8.80 52.85 30.02
C THR A 4 -9.51 51.61 29.50
N VAL A 5 -8.75 50.57 29.16
CA VAL A 5 -9.28 49.28 28.77
C VAL A 5 -9.70 48.51 30.03
N SER A 6 -10.96 48.12 30.12
CA SER A 6 -11.45 47.33 31.24
C SER A 6 -11.02 45.86 31.13
N ARG A 7 -10.96 45.15 32.29
CA ARG A 7 -10.60 43.73 32.32
C ARG A 7 -11.53 42.86 31.46
N ARG A 8 -12.79 43.28 31.28
CA ARG A 8 -13.74 42.60 30.40
C ARG A 8 -13.42 42.77 28.92
N ASP A 9 -12.98 43.99 28.53
CA ASP A 9 -12.61 44.27 27.13
C ASP A 9 -11.36 43.49 26.72
N ALA A 10 -10.41 43.27 27.64
CA ALA A 10 -9.22 42.50 27.43
C ALA A 10 -9.55 41.00 27.21
N LEU A 11 -10.56 40.43 27.91
CA LEU A 11 -11.01 39.07 27.75
C LEU A 11 -11.77 38.83 26.44
N VAL A 12 -12.56 39.81 26.00
CA VAL A 12 -13.29 39.73 24.73
C VAL A 12 -12.32 39.79 23.55
N LEU A 13 -11.33 40.71 23.59
CA LEU A 13 -10.30 40.81 22.56
C LEU A 13 -9.39 39.57 22.49
N GLY A 14 -9.03 39.00 23.64
CA GLY A 14 -8.24 37.76 23.71
C GLY A 14 -9.01 36.54 23.20
N GLY A 15 -10.32 36.43 23.45
CA GLY A 15 -11.17 35.34 23.02
C GLY A 15 -11.37 35.31 21.49
N VAL A 16 -11.54 36.46 20.85
CA VAL A 16 -11.70 36.56 19.39
C VAL A 16 -10.42 36.20 18.64
N ALA A 17 -9.26 36.59 19.18
CA ALA A 17 -7.97 36.25 18.59
C ALA A 17 -7.65 34.75 18.68
N ALA A 18 -8.04 34.08 19.77
CA ALA A 18 -7.81 32.66 19.96
C ALA A 18 -8.68 31.76 19.03
N VAL A 19 -9.94 32.19 18.76
CA VAL A 19 -10.84 31.47 17.86
C VAL A 19 -10.41 31.62 16.40
N ALA A 20 -9.87 32.79 16.00
CA ALA A 20 -9.38 32.98 14.63
C ALA A 20 -8.12 32.11 14.30
N PHE A 21 -7.32 31.74 15.31
CA PHE A 21 -6.13 30.90 15.11
C PHE A 21 -6.46 29.40 15.08
N ALA A 22 -7.61 28.98 15.60
CA ALA A 22 -8.03 27.57 15.65
C ALA A 22 -8.70 27.08 14.35
N ILE A 23 -9.06 27.99 13.41
CA ILE A 23 -9.66 27.63 12.12
C ILE A 23 -8.60 27.48 11.02
N GLY A 24 -7.31 27.65 11.34
CA GLY A 24 -6.18 27.45 10.45
C GLY A 24 -5.95 25.98 10.14
N SER A 25 -6.50 25.52 9.00
CA SER A 25 -6.02 24.40 8.21
C SER A 25 -5.87 23.04 8.94
N ALA A 26 -6.97 22.45 9.37
CA ALA A 26 -7.06 21.01 9.39
C ALA A 26 -7.22 20.54 7.92
N SER A 27 -6.13 20.51 7.16
CA SER A 27 -6.10 19.76 5.90
C SER A 27 -6.39 18.32 6.27
N PRO A 28 -7.38 17.64 5.64
CA PRO A 28 -7.55 16.23 5.83
C PRO A 28 -6.23 15.58 5.39
N ALA A 29 -5.52 14.98 6.35
CA ALA A 29 -4.36 14.15 6.05
C ALA A 29 -4.91 12.87 5.41
N PHE A 30 -5.15 12.90 4.11
CA PHE A 30 -5.30 11.66 3.34
C PHE A 30 -3.95 10.95 3.47
N ALA A 31 -3.98 9.74 4.03
CA ALA A 31 -2.81 8.87 4.01
C ALA A 31 -2.43 8.69 2.53
N LYS A 32 -1.27 9.22 2.14
CA LYS A 32 -0.75 9.06 0.79
C LYS A 32 -0.39 7.60 0.64
N ASN A 33 -0.98 6.92 -0.34
CA ASN A 33 -0.59 5.56 -0.67
C ASN A 33 0.91 5.54 -1.01
N ASP A 34 1.65 4.67 -0.35
CA ASP A 34 3.11 4.54 -0.45
C ASP A 34 3.56 3.45 -1.44
N SER A 35 2.65 2.92 -2.26
CA SER A 35 2.90 1.81 -3.18
C SER A 35 4.09 2.05 -4.10
N ALA A 36 4.17 3.23 -4.73
CA ALA A 36 5.24 3.57 -5.66
C ALA A 36 6.61 3.62 -4.96
N GLU A 37 6.65 4.12 -3.73
CA GLU A 37 7.87 4.20 -2.91
C GLU A 37 8.34 2.80 -2.48
N LEU A 38 7.40 1.94 -2.08
CA LEU A 38 7.66 0.54 -1.75
C LEU A 38 8.17 -0.26 -2.94
N ILE A 39 7.54 -0.12 -4.10
CA ILE A 39 7.98 -0.76 -5.35
C ILE A 39 9.41 -0.32 -5.68
N LYS A 40 9.68 0.97 -5.67
CA LYS A 40 11.00 1.51 -5.97
C LYS A 40 12.07 1.02 -4.98
N ALA A 41 11.74 0.98 -3.69
CA ALA A 41 12.66 0.47 -2.66
C ALA A 41 12.92 -1.03 -2.84
N PHE A 42 11.89 -1.81 -3.13
CA PHE A 42 12.00 -3.26 -3.33
C PHE A 42 12.80 -3.63 -4.58
N THR A 43 12.55 -2.94 -5.70
CA THR A 43 13.24 -3.17 -6.97
C THR A 43 14.66 -2.58 -7.02
N GLY A 44 15.01 -1.71 -6.05
CA GLY A 44 16.26 -0.93 -6.08
C GLY A 44 16.31 0.04 -7.26
N GLY A 45 15.16 0.47 -7.77
CA GLY A 45 15.03 1.36 -8.94
C GLY A 45 15.18 0.66 -10.30
N LYS A 46 15.30 -0.67 -10.31
CA LYS A 46 15.25 -1.47 -11.55
C LYS A 46 13.82 -1.52 -12.07
N GLU A 47 13.67 -1.50 -13.38
CA GLU A 47 12.38 -1.70 -14.03
C GLU A 47 12.05 -3.20 -14.04
N PRO A 48 10.90 -3.61 -13.46
CA PRO A 48 10.52 -5.02 -13.43
C PRO A 48 10.16 -5.53 -14.83
N ALA A 49 10.64 -6.73 -15.17
CA ALA A 49 10.25 -7.42 -16.39
C ALA A 49 8.87 -8.09 -16.20
N THR A 50 8.17 -8.30 -17.29
CA THR A 50 6.94 -9.11 -17.33
C THR A 50 7.25 -10.59 -17.46
N GLY A 51 6.32 -11.44 -17.03
CA GLY A 51 6.47 -12.90 -17.05
C GLY A 51 7.09 -13.43 -15.76
N LYS A 52 7.35 -14.71 -15.71
CA LYS A 52 7.81 -15.50 -14.55
C LYS A 52 6.91 -15.46 -13.32
N ILE A 53 6.27 -14.36 -12.98
CA ILE A 53 5.28 -14.28 -11.89
C ILE A 53 3.87 -14.23 -12.46
N THR A 54 2.97 -15.00 -11.87
CA THR A 54 1.54 -15.03 -12.17
C THR A 54 0.78 -14.72 -10.89
N LEU A 55 -0.03 -13.67 -10.94
CA LEU A 55 -0.90 -13.25 -9.85
C LEU A 55 -2.32 -13.76 -10.13
N ASP A 56 -2.90 -14.49 -9.20
CA ASP A 56 -4.27 -14.98 -9.27
C ASP A 56 -5.17 -14.23 -8.29
N LEU A 57 -6.13 -13.51 -8.85
CA LEU A 57 -7.13 -12.70 -8.14
C LEU A 57 -8.45 -12.73 -8.91
N PRO A 58 -9.61 -12.69 -8.23
CA PRO A 58 -10.88 -12.54 -8.89
C PRO A 58 -10.98 -11.16 -9.56
N GLU A 59 -11.59 -11.12 -10.74
CA GLU A 59 -11.86 -9.86 -11.43
C GLU A 59 -12.84 -8.98 -10.65
N ILE A 60 -13.77 -9.63 -9.92
CA ILE A 60 -14.78 -8.96 -9.10
C ILE A 60 -14.76 -9.57 -7.69
N ALA A 61 -14.57 -8.73 -6.70
CA ALA A 61 -14.72 -9.06 -5.29
C ALA A 61 -15.99 -8.38 -4.75
N GLU A 62 -16.99 -9.16 -4.37
CA GLU A 62 -18.22 -8.63 -3.77
C GLU A 62 -17.95 -7.95 -2.43
N ASN A 63 -16.98 -8.47 -1.68
CA ASN A 63 -16.57 -7.95 -0.36
C ASN A 63 -15.05 -7.78 -0.29
N GLY A 64 -14.62 -6.52 -0.20
CA GLY A 64 -13.21 -6.16 -0.10
C GLY A 64 -12.53 -6.52 1.23
N ASN A 65 -13.28 -6.95 2.27
CA ASN A 65 -12.67 -7.35 3.54
C ASN A 65 -11.91 -8.67 3.45
N THR A 66 -12.22 -9.52 2.48
CA THR A 66 -11.62 -10.85 2.35
C THR A 66 -11.58 -11.28 0.89
N VAL A 67 -10.56 -10.84 0.19
CA VAL A 67 -10.32 -11.16 -1.23
C VAL A 67 -9.25 -12.24 -1.31
N PRO A 68 -9.54 -13.40 -1.93
CA PRO A 68 -8.53 -14.43 -2.13
C PRO A 68 -7.46 -13.93 -3.09
N LEU A 69 -6.21 -14.18 -2.76
CA LEU A 69 -5.04 -13.89 -3.57
C LEU A 69 -4.14 -15.13 -3.58
N ALA A 70 -3.70 -15.53 -4.74
CA ALA A 70 -2.60 -16.48 -4.89
C ALA A 70 -1.60 -15.92 -5.91
N PHE A 71 -0.37 -16.39 -5.81
CA PHE A 71 0.65 -16.14 -6.83
C PHE A 71 1.57 -17.33 -6.96
N SER A 72 2.17 -17.46 -8.11
CA SER A 72 3.24 -18.41 -8.40
C SER A 72 4.34 -17.75 -9.21
N VAL A 73 5.58 -18.12 -8.97
CA VAL A 73 6.74 -17.65 -9.72
C VAL A 73 7.42 -18.84 -10.37
N ASP A 74 7.61 -18.77 -11.69
CA ASP A 74 8.34 -19.79 -12.44
C ASP A 74 9.83 -19.67 -12.13
N SER A 75 10.30 -20.55 -11.26
CA SER A 75 11.68 -20.63 -10.81
C SER A 75 12.04 -22.06 -10.44
N PRO A 76 13.25 -22.54 -10.81
CA PRO A 76 13.70 -23.89 -10.45
C PRO A 76 13.97 -24.06 -8.96
N MET A 77 14.01 -22.98 -8.19
CA MET A 77 14.25 -22.97 -6.74
C MET A 77 15.51 -23.75 -6.35
N THR A 78 16.58 -23.58 -7.11
CA THR A 78 17.90 -24.15 -6.84
C THR A 78 18.80 -23.16 -6.10
N GLU A 79 19.91 -23.62 -5.55
CA GLU A 79 20.92 -22.73 -4.94
C GLU A 79 21.43 -21.65 -5.92
N ALA A 80 21.53 -22.02 -7.20
CA ALA A 80 22.04 -21.11 -8.23
C ALA A 80 20.97 -20.13 -8.76
N ASP A 81 19.70 -20.55 -8.82
CA ASP A 81 18.59 -19.75 -9.36
C ASP A 81 17.32 -19.98 -8.53
N HIS A 82 16.94 -18.98 -7.75
CA HIS A 82 15.75 -19.03 -6.91
C HIS A 82 15.16 -17.65 -6.66
N VAL A 83 13.88 -17.62 -6.34
CA VAL A 83 13.19 -16.45 -5.84
C VAL A 83 13.56 -16.24 -4.38
N THR A 84 13.91 -15.01 -4.01
CA THR A 84 14.19 -14.63 -2.62
C THR A 84 12.99 -13.99 -1.94
N ASP A 85 12.29 -13.11 -2.67
CA ASP A 85 11.23 -12.31 -2.09
C ASP A 85 10.10 -12.07 -3.10
N VAL A 86 8.86 -12.01 -2.60
CA VAL A 86 7.70 -11.53 -3.35
C VAL A 86 6.98 -10.48 -2.52
N LEU A 87 6.86 -9.28 -3.06
CA LEU A 87 6.12 -8.16 -2.48
C LEU A 87 4.75 -8.06 -3.12
N ILE A 88 3.70 -7.96 -2.32
CA ILE A 88 2.34 -7.66 -2.76
C ILE A 88 1.98 -6.23 -2.36
N VAL A 89 1.49 -5.47 -3.33
CA VAL A 89 1.13 -4.06 -3.19
C VAL A 89 -0.29 -3.83 -3.70
N ALA A 90 -1.06 -2.98 -3.02
CA ALA A 90 -2.41 -2.56 -3.40
C ALA A 90 -2.44 -1.03 -3.54
N GLU A 91 -2.64 -0.53 -4.77
CA GLU A 91 -2.49 0.89 -5.08
C GLU A 91 -3.59 1.80 -4.51
N GLY A 92 -4.75 1.26 -4.20
CA GLY A 92 -5.90 2.02 -3.69
C GLY A 92 -6.12 1.90 -2.19
N ASN A 93 -5.30 1.12 -1.48
CA ASN A 93 -5.36 1.03 -0.03
C ASN A 93 -4.69 2.26 0.61
N PRO A 94 -5.07 2.67 1.83
CA PRO A 94 -4.39 3.73 2.57
C PRO A 94 -2.90 3.45 2.75
N ARG A 95 -2.52 2.18 2.95
CA ARG A 95 -1.15 1.68 2.89
C ARG A 95 -1.03 0.75 1.69
N GLY A 96 -0.05 1.00 0.82
CA GLY A 96 0.17 0.22 -0.38
C GLY A 96 0.71 -1.18 -0.10
N GLY A 97 1.58 -1.33 0.88
CA GLY A 97 2.18 -2.61 1.24
C GLY A 97 1.18 -3.56 1.89
N VAL A 98 0.96 -4.72 1.28
CA VAL A 98 0.04 -5.76 1.77
C VAL A 98 0.80 -6.85 2.49
N ALA A 99 1.78 -7.48 1.84
CA ALA A 99 2.59 -8.55 2.39
C ALA A 99 3.91 -8.68 1.65
N THR A 100 4.92 -9.21 2.34
CA THR A 100 6.17 -9.67 1.74
C THR A 100 6.37 -11.14 2.12
N PHE A 101 6.62 -11.97 1.12
CA PHE A 101 6.92 -13.39 1.29
C PHE A 101 8.39 -13.60 1.02
N HIS A 102 9.05 -14.37 1.88
CA HIS A 102 10.46 -14.71 1.76
C HIS A 102 10.60 -16.18 1.40
N PHE A 103 11.42 -16.46 0.42
CA PHE A 103 11.66 -17.80 -0.10
C PHE A 103 13.15 -18.16 -0.05
N SER A 104 13.41 -19.44 -0.09
CA SER A 104 14.75 -20.01 -0.22
C SER A 104 14.67 -21.26 -1.07
N PRO A 105 15.79 -21.84 -1.53
CA PRO A 105 15.79 -23.13 -2.23
C PRO A 105 15.07 -24.25 -1.47
N ALA A 106 15.09 -24.22 -0.14
CA ALA A 106 14.39 -25.19 0.70
C ALA A 106 12.86 -25.09 0.61
N SER A 107 12.34 -23.99 0.07
CA SER A 107 10.89 -23.85 -0.16
C SER A 107 10.38 -24.77 -1.28
N GLY A 108 11.25 -25.18 -2.19
CA GLY A 108 10.93 -26.07 -3.32
C GLY A 108 10.14 -25.40 -4.44
N VAL A 109 9.18 -24.57 -4.10
CA VAL A 109 8.38 -23.73 -5.01
C VAL A 109 8.25 -22.32 -4.47
N ALA A 110 8.09 -21.36 -5.37
CA ALA A 110 7.85 -19.95 -5.01
C ALA A 110 6.39 -19.59 -5.26
N GLU A 111 5.50 -20.11 -4.42
CA GLU A 111 4.07 -19.87 -4.49
C GLU A 111 3.48 -19.65 -3.08
N ALA A 112 2.42 -18.86 -3.01
CA ALA A 112 1.65 -18.71 -1.79
C ALA A 112 0.21 -18.31 -2.09
N SER A 113 -0.68 -18.61 -1.17
CA SER A 113 -2.06 -18.15 -1.18
C SER A 113 -2.44 -17.56 0.16
N THR A 114 -3.24 -16.49 0.12
CA THR A 114 -3.70 -15.78 1.31
C THR A 114 -5.01 -15.05 1.02
N ARG A 115 -5.48 -14.30 2.00
CA ARG A 115 -6.60 -13.36 1.84
C ARG A 115 -6.13 -11.96 2.18
N ILE A 116 -6.53 -11.00 1.36
CA ILE A 116 -6.17 -9.59 1.52
C ILE A 116 -7.41 -8.72 1.68
N ARG A 117 -7.20 -7.50 2.14
CA ARG A 117 -8.23 -6.47 2.19
C ARG A 117 -8.00 -5.45 1.10
N LEU A 118 -9.08 -5.06 0.42
CA LEU A 118 -9.08 -4.02 -0.59
C LEU A 118 -10.11 -2.97 -0.19
N ALA A 119 -9.67 -1.73 -0.03
CA ALA A 119 -10.53 -0.60 0.36
C ALA A 119 -11.56 -0.25 -0.73
N GLY A 120 -11.27 -0.55 -1.98
CA GLY A 120 -12.11 -0.30 -3.13
C GLY A 120 -11.53 -0.93 -4.39
N THR A 121 -12.16 -0.66 -5.53
CA THR A 121 -11.65 -1.08 -6.85
C THR A 121 -10.26 -0.51 -7.09
N GLN A 122 -9.29 -1.36 -7.37
CA GLN A 122 -7.88 -0.98 -7.50
C GLN A 122 -7.04 -2.02 -8.22
N ASN A 123 -5.81 -1.65 -8.55
CA ASN A 123 -4.79 -2.59 -8.99
C ASN A 123 -4.09 -3.22 -7.79
N VAL A 124 -3.83 -4.51 -7.90
CA VAL A 124 -2.95 -5.27 -7.02
C VAL A 124 -1.74 -5.71 -7.83
N ILE A 125 -0.57 -5.49 -7.29
CA ILE A 125 0.71 -5.73 -7.95
C ILE A 125 1.49 -6.77 -7.15
N ALA A 126 2.00 -7.79 -7.82
CA ALA A 126 2.94 -8.74 -7.25
C ALA A 126 4.31 -8.55 -7.91
N ILE A 127 5.36 -8.44 -7.11
CA ILE A 127 6.72 -8.23 -7.59
C ILE A 127 7.62 -9.30 -6.99
N ALA A 128 8.22 -10.13 -7.83
CA ALA A 128 9.19 -11.13 -7.44
C ALA A 128 10.62 -10.63 -7.64
N LYS A 129 11.49 -11.00 -6.71
CA LYS A 129 12.94 -10.75 -6.78
C LYS A 129 13.68 -12.06 -6.68
N THR A 130 14.66 -12.25 -7.54
CA THR A 130 15.53 -13.42 -7.57
C THR A 130 16.87 -13.18 -6.88
N ASN A 131 17.60 -14.23 -6.59
CA ASN A 131 18.89 -14.18 -5.92
C ASN A 131 19.98 -13.42 -6.73
N ASP A 132 19.86 -13.35 -8.06
CA ASP A 132 20.71 -12.54 -8.94
C ASP A 132 20.27 -11.07 -9.01
N GLY A 133 19.17 -10.72 -8.31
CA GLY A 133 18.62 -9.38 -8.25
C GLY A 133 17.80 -8.98 -9.48
N ALA A 134 17.37 -9.91 -10.31
CA ALA A 134 16.35 -9.65 -11.32
C ALA A 134 14.98 -9.45 -10.65
N VAL A 135 14.11 -8.65 -11.25
CA VAL A 135 12.78 -8.34 -10.74
C VAL A 135 11.73 -8.56 -11.82
N PHE A 136 10.62 -9.20 -11.44
CA PHE A 136 9.49 -9.51 -12.30
C PHE A 136 8.21 -9.00 -11.67
N MET A 137 7.24 -8.60 -12.48
CA MET A 137 6.00 -8.01 -11.99
C MET A 137 4.80 -8.52 -12.77
N ASP A 138 3.71 -8.76 -12.05
CA ASP A 138 2.37 -8.93 -12.61
C ASP A 138 1.39 -8.03 -11.88
N THR A 139 0.38 -7.55 -12.60
CA THR A 139 -0.62 -6.61 -12.10
C THR A 139 -2.00 -7.06 -12.50
N LYS A 140 -2.93 -7.10 -11.55
CA LYS A 140 -4.35 -7.34 -11.81
C LYS A 140 -5.22 -6.28 -11.17
N GLN A 141 -6.21 -5.81 -11.92
CA GLN A 141 -7.27 -4.95 -11.40
C GLN A 141 -8.37 -5.82 -10.78
N VAL A 142 -8.77 -5.46 -9.57
CA VAL A 142 -9.91 -6.08 -8.88
C VAL A 142 -11.00 -5.04 -8.71
N LYS A 143 -12.18 -5.32 -9.24
CA LYS A 143 -13.39 -4.51 -9.02
C LYS A 143 -14.01 -4.92 -7.69
N VAL A 144 -14.10 -3.99 -6.76
CA VAL A 144 -14.67 -4.23 -5.43
C VAL A 144 -16.05 -3.58 -5.33
N THR A 145 -17.06 -4.38 -5.01
CA THR A 145 -18.46 -3.90 -4.90
C THR A 145 -18.70 -3.23 -3.56
N ILE A 146 -18.25 -3.88 -2.46
CA ILE A 146 -18.31 -3.32 -1.10
C ILE A 146 -16.87 -3.27 -0.58
N GLY A 147 -16.34 -2.07 -0.37
CA GLY A 147 -14.99 -1.86 0.11
C GLY A 147 -14.76 -2.42 1.49
N GLY A 148 -13.55 -2.94 1.72
CA GLY A 148 -13.07 -3.32 3.05
C GLY A 148 -12.72 -2.08 3.87
N CYS A 149 -13.01 -2.08 5.18
CA CYS A 149 -12.61 -1.00 6.07
C CYS A 149 -11.09 -0.99 6.24
N GLY A 150 -10.44 0.04 5.69
CA GLY A 150 -9.04 0.37 5.96
C GLY A 150 -8.06 -0.76 5.61
N GLY A 151 -7.92 -1.08 4.34
CA GLY A 151 -6.93 -2.03 3.86
C GLY A 151 -5.54 -1.79 4.41
#